data_0fa38b1117ab578848ca4550a9114355
#
_entry.id   0fa38b1117ab578848ca4550a9114355
#
_cell.length_a   1.000
_cell.length_b   1.000
_cell.length_c   1.000
_cell.angle_alpha   90.00
_cell.angle_beta   90.00
_cell.angle_gamma   90.00
#
_symmetry.space_group_name_H-M   'P 1'
#
loop_
_entity.id
_entity.type
_entity.pdbx_description
1 polymer ?
#
loop_
_entity_poly.entity_id
_entity_poly.type
_entity_poly.pdbx_seq_one_letter_code
_entity_poly.pdbx_strand_id
1 'polypeptide(L)'
;FWLFLTFPVIWQHAGFFIFLVAVELVVGVGAAVLSAWIGGSSELRVQFYKNTTIEEDTTTHQTWDDLQYENQCCGVDGPQDYAIIHRDIPASCCARAHPLRDGGARRHLHTSCLSDRTYYMRGCEEALRIKKAFKGNIFLSTGIIFTLVEILCIVLVLLMTRTVRSDRRKLQANLQAHFES
;
A
#
# COMPACT_ATOMS: atom_id res chain seq x y z
N PHE A 1 -26.42 33.31 -24.62
CA PHE A 1 -25.26 32.55 -25.16
C PHE A 1 -24.45 31.90 -24.04
N TRP A 2 -24.20 32.57 -22.92
CA TRP A 2 -23.46 32.03 -21.76
C TRP A 2 -24.18 30.89 -21.00
N LEU A 3 -25.50 30.80 -21.09
CA LEU A 3 -26.32 29.80 -20.40
C LEU A 3 -26.18 28.39 -20.99
N PHE A 4 -25.95 28.30 -22.31
CA PHE A 4 -25.77 27.01 -22.99
C PHE A 4 -24.39 26.41 -22.71
N LEU A 5 -23.39 27.23 -22.37
CA LEU A 5 -22.04 26.77 -22.09
C LEU A 5 -21.81 26.33 -20.63
N THR A 6 -22.54 26.90 -19.67
CA THR A 6 -22.34 26.55 -18.23
C THR A 6 -23.03 25.27 -17.81
N PHE A 7 -24.16 24.91 -18.44
CA PHE A 7 -24.90 23.69 -18.11
C PHE A 7 -24.14 22.39 -18.45
N PRO A 8 -23.58 22.23 -19.65
CA PRO A 8 -22.80 21.06 -20.00
C PRO A 8 -21.51 20.95 -19.16
N VAL A 9 -20.87 22.07 -18.84
CA VAL A 9 -19.65 22.09 -18.03
C VAL A 9 -19.91 21.56 -16.61
N ILE A 10 -21.00 21.94 -15.95
CA ILE A 10 -21.34 21.47 -14.61
C ILE A 10 -21.63 19.95 -14.62
N TRP A 11 -22.36 19.47 -15.63
CA TRP A 11 -22.65 18.04 -15.76
C TRP A 11 -21.41 17.23 -16.12
N GLN A 12 -20.52 17.78 -16.91
CA GLN A 12 -19.25 17.16 -17.26
C GLN A 12 -18.34 17.01 -16.02
N HIS A 13 -18.26 18.03 -15.17
CA HIS A 13 -17.50 17.94 -13.91
C HIS A 13 -18.15 16.99 -12.93
N ALA A 14 -19.47 17.00 -12.77
CA ALA A 14 -20.17 16.05 -11.90
C ALA A 14 -19.98 14.60 -12.37
N GLY A 15 -20.06 14.34 -13.68
CA GLY A 15 -19.79 13.03 -14.27
C GLY A 15 -18.35 12.56 -14.03
N PHE A 16 -17.39 13.48 -14.14
CA PHE A 16 -15.98 13.18 -13.87
C PHE A 16 -15.75 12.80 -12.40
N PHE A 17 -16.32 13.51 -11.44
CA PHE A 17 -16.21 13.17 -10.01
C PHE A 17 -16.87 11.83 -9.68
N ILE A 18 -18.05 11.53 -10.23
CA ILE A 18 -18.70 10.23 -10.06
C ILE A 18 -17.81 9.10 -10.63
N PHE A 19 -17.19 9.34 -11.78
CA PHE A 19 -16.26 8.39 -12.38
C PHE A 19 -15.03 8.15 -11.48
N LEU A 20 -14.43 9.21 -10.91
CA LEU A 20 -13.30 9.08 -10.00
C LEU A 20 -13.66 8.25 -8.76
N VAL A 21 -14.80 8.52 -8.11
CA VAL A 21 -15.29 7.74 -6.96
C VAL A 21 -15.48 6.27 -7.34
N ALA A 22 -16.04 5.99 -8.51
CA ALA A 22 -16.22 4.62 -8.99
C ALA A 22 -14.88 3.90 -9.19
N VAL A 23 -13.88 4.58 -9.78
CA VAL A 23 -12.53 4.05 -9.96
C VAL A 23 -11.86 3.79 -8.61
N GLU A 24 -11.95 4.70 -7.65
CA GLU A 24 -11.40 4.51 -6.30
C GLU A 24 -11.99 3.29 -5.60
N LEU A 25 -13.32 3.11 -5.69
CA LEU A 25 -14.00 1.94 -5.13
C LEU A 25 -13.52 0.64 -5.78
N VAL A 26 -13.43 0.59 -7.10
CA VAL A 26 -12.95 -0.60 -7.83
C VAL A 26 -11.51 -0.93 -7.47
N VAL A 27 -10.62 0.07 -7.45
CA VAL A 27 -9.21 -0.11 -7.09
C VAL A 27 -9.07 -0.52 -5.61
N GLY A 28 -9.81 0.12 -4.71
CA GLY A 28 -9.78 -0.19 -3.28
C GLY A 28 -10.25 -1.61 -2.97
N VAL A 29 -11.39 -2.01 -3.52
CA VAL A 29 -11.93 -3.37 -3.36
C VAL A 29 -11.02 -4.39 -4.04
N GLY A 30 -10.56 -4.12 -5.25
CA GLY A 30 -9.64 -4.99 -5.99
C GLY A 30 -8.32 -5.22 -5.23
N ALA A 31 -7.74 -4.16 -4.68
CA ALA A 31 -6.53 -4.26 -3.86
C ALA A 31 -6.76 -5.06 -2.57
N ALA A 32 -7.91 -4.89 -1.91
CA ALA A 32 -8.27 -5.64 -0.70
C ALA A 32 -8.44 -7.14 -1.01
N VAL A 33 -9.17 -7.48 -2.07
CA VAL A 33 -9.36 -8.87 -2.51
C VAL A 33 -8.02 -9.50 -2.89
N LEU A 34 -7.21 -8.81 -3.68
CA LEU A 34 -5.90 -9.30 -4.13
C LEU A 34 -4.95 -9.52 -2.93
N SER A 35 -4.94 -8.61 -1.95
CA SER A 35 -4.12 -8.76 -0.74
C SER A 35 -4.54 -9.94 0.12
N ALA A 36 -5.83 -10.27 0.17
CA ALA A 36 -6.34 -11.45 0.87
C ALA A 36 -5.94 -12.75 0.15
N TRP A 37 -5.91 -12.74 -1.19
CA TRP A 37 -5.54 -13.91 -2.00
C TRP A 37 -4.03 -14.21 -1.97
N ILE A 38 -3.17 -13.18 -2.04
CA ILE A 38 -1.70 -13.33 -2.11
C ILE A 38 -1.06 -13.53 -0.72
N GLY A 39 -1.82 -13.48 0.36
CA GLY A 39 -1.32 -13.36 1.72
C GLY A 39 -1.33 -14.62 2.58
N GLY A 40 -1.39 -15.82 2.01
CA GLY A 40 -1.39 -17.07 2.79
C GLY A 40 -0.04 -17.34 3.46
N SER A 41 -0.03 -17.47 4.79
CA SER A 41 1.14 -17.92 5.59
C SER A 41 1.68 -19.28 5.13
N SER A 42 0.82 -20.10 4.56
CA SER A 42 1.18 -21.42 4.00
C SER A 42 2.15 -21.31 2.83
N GLU A 43 2.01 -20.32 1.96
CA GLU A 43 2.88 -20.12 0.80
C GLU A 43 4.32 -19.77 1.22
N LEU A 44 4.47 -18.85 2.17
CA LEU A 44 5.79 -18.45 2.67
C LEU A 44 6.52 -19.66 3.33
N ARG A 45 5.79 -20.48 4.06
CA ARG A 45 6.31 -21.70 4.69
C ARG A 45 6.74 -22.73 3.65
N VAL A 46 5.92 -22.97 2.64
CA VAL A 46 6.26 -23.88 1.53
C VAL A 46 7.50 -23.37 0.78
N GLN A 47 7.60 -22.08 0.50
CA GLN A 47 8.76 -21.50 -0.14
C GLN A 47 10.02 -21.65 0.71
N PHE A 48 9.95 -21.42 2.02
CA PHE A 48 11.08 -21.62 2.94
C PHE A 48 11.60 -23.05 2.88
N TYR A 49 10.75 -24.03 3.10
CA TYR A 49 11.17 -25.43 3.09
C TYR A 49 11.66 -25.89 1.72
N LYS A 50 11.01 -25.46 0.63
CA LYS A 50 11.45 -25.76 -0.72
C LYS A 50 12.84 -25.19 -1.00
N ASN A 51 13.08 -23.95 -0.63
CA ASN A 51 14.34 -23.25 -0.90
C ASN A 51 15.50 -23.73 -0.03
N THR A 52 15.20 -24.26 1.15
CA THR A 52 16.24 -24.77 2.07
C THR A 52 16.56 -26.23 1.85
N THR A 53 15.68 -27.02 1.22
CA THR A 53 15.87 -28.46 0.96
C THR A 53 16.46 -28.76 -0.42
N ILE A 54 16.29 -27.88 -1.40
CA ILE A 54 16.84 -28.07 -2.75
C ILE A 54 18.21 -27.42 -2.82
N GLU A 55 19.26 -28.24 -2.89
CA GLU A 55 20.67 -27.86 -2.81
C GLU A 55 21.21 -27.12 -4.06
N GLU A 56 20.43 -27.06 -5.14
CA GLU A 56 20.93 -26.74 -6.48
C GLU A 56 20.52 -25.37 -7.03
N ASP A 57 19.65 -24.59 -6.36
CA ASP A 57 19.19 -23.31 -6.91
C ASP A 57 19.68 -22.10 -6.11
N THR A 58 20.85 -21.59 -6.53
CA THR A 58 21.49 -20.38 -5.96
C THR A 58 20.62 -19.13 -6.03
N THR A 59 19.74 -19.02 -7.02
CA THR A 59 18.82 -17.87 -7.21
C THR A 59 17.73 -17.82 -6.14
N THR A 60 17.24 -18.97 -5.73
CA THR A 60 16.16 -19.07 -4.72
C THR A 60 16.70 -18.80 -3.30
N HIS A 61 17.92 -19.21 -3.01
CA HIS A 61 18.62 -18.84 -1.76
C HIS A 61 18.84 -17.34 -1.65
N GLN A 62 19.26 -16.68 -2.72
CA GLN A 62 19.43 -15.22 -2.76
C GLN A 62 18.12 -14.50 -2.45
N THR A 63 17.01 -14.92 -3.04
CA THR A 63 15.68 -14.30 -2.81
C THR A 63 15.26 -14.40 -1.35
N TRP A 64 15.53 -15.51 -0.67
CA TRP A 64 15.21 -15.69 0.74
C TRP A 64 16.13 -14.86 1.64
N ASP A 65 17.42 -14.83 1.34
CA ASP A 65 18.39 -14.01 2.05
C ASP A 65 18.04 -12.52 1.95
N ASP A 66 17.69 -12.04 0.75
CA ASP A 66 17.26 -10.66 0.52
C ASP A 66 16.00 -10.32 1.31
N LEU A 67 15.02 -11.24 1.34
CA LEU A 67 13.80 -11.08 2.13
C LEU A 67 14.12 -10.90 3.62
N GLN A 68 15.04 -11.70 4.18
CA GLN A 68 15.45 -11.61 5.56
C GLN A 68 16.19 -10.30 5.87
N TYR A 69 17.09 -9.86 5.00
CA TYR A 69 17.79 -8.59 5.15
C TYR A 69 16.82 -7.41 5.10
N GLU A 70 15.98 -7.35 4.08
CA GLU A 70 15.07 -6.22 3.89
C GLU A 70 14.01 -6.07 4.99
N ASN A 71 13.58 -7.20 5.59
CA ASN A 71 12.54 -7.20 6.59
C ASN A 71 13.07 -7.39 8.01
N GLN A 72 14.40 -7.53 8.20
CA GLN A 72 15.06 -7.71 9.50
C GLN A 72 14.42 -8.86 10.28
N CYS A 73 14.30 -10.01 9.64
CA CYS A 73 13.67 -11.22 10.16
C CYS A 73 14.55 -12.45 9.91
N CYS A 74 14.21 -13.58 10.54
CA CYS A 74 14.95 -14.82 10.40
C CYS A 74 14.01 -16.01 10.40
N GLY A 75 14.12 -16.90 9.40
CA GLY A 75 13.18 -18.01 9.23
C GLY A 75 11.76 -17.56 8.92
N VAL A 76 10.80 -18.45 9.01
CA VAL A 76 9.37 -18.15 8.85
C VAL A 76 8.79 -17.66 10.17
N ASP A 77 8.86 -18.51 11.19
CA ASP A 77 8.36 -18.22 12.54
C ASP A 77 9.46 -17.64 13.45
N GLY A 78 10.73 -17.88 13.10
CA GLY A 78 11.90 -17.43 13.85
C GLY A 78 13.17 -18.20 13.49
N PRO A 79 14.30 -17.89 14.14
CA PRO A 79 15.58 -18.56 13.88
C PRO A 79 15.57 -20.06 14.20
N GLN A 80 14.64 -20.55 15.04
CA GLN A 80 14.47 -21.95 15.36
C GLN A 80 14.11 -22.83 14.15
N ASP A 81 13.58 -22.24 13.09
CA ASP A 81 13.21 -22.97 11.87
C ASP A 81 14.44 -23.60 11.20
N TYR A 82 15.60 -22.94 11.33
CA TYR A 82 16.87 -23.49 10.83
C TYR A 82 17.32 -24.70 11.61
N ALA A 83 17.07 -24.75 12.91
CA ALA A 83 17.37 -25.92 13.72
C ALA A 83 16.50 -27.12 13.32
N ILE A 84 15.24 -26.89 12.93
CA ILE A 84 14.32 -27.96 12.48
C ILE A 84 14.82 -28.63 11.20
N ILE A 85 15.44 -27.87 10.30
CA ILE A 85 16.00 -28.39 9.04
C ILE A 85 17.48 -28.76 9.14
N HIS A 86 18.03 -28.80 10.35
CA HIS A 86 19.44 -29.12 10.63
C HIS A 86 20.45 -28.25 9.86
N ARG A 87 20.15 -26.95 9.73
CA ARG A 87 21.04 -25.95 9.10
C ARG A 87 21.42 -24.87 10.09
N ASP A 88 22.59 -24.28 9.87
CA ASP A 88 23.03 -23.12 10.62
C ASP A 88 22.24 -21.87 10.21
N ILE A 89 22.06 -20.95 11.16
CA ILE A 89 21.43 -19.64 10.92
C ILE A 89 22.26 -18.87 9.88
N PRO A 90 21.67 -18.44 8.76
CA PRO A 90 22.42 -17.77 7.69
C PRO A 90 22.84 -16.36 8.08
N ALA A 91 23.81 -15.82 7.34
CA ALA A 91 24.32 -14.47 7.54
C ALA A 91 23.23 -13.39 7.31
N SER A 92 22.20 -13.69 6.53
CA SER A 92 21.05 -12.83 6.29
C SER A 92 20.21 -12.55 7.54
N CYS A 93 20.27 -13.43 8.54
CA CYS A 93 19.66 -13.19 9.84
C CYS A 93 20.45 -12.22 10.74
N CYS A 94 21.65 -11.78 10.32
CA CYS A 94 22.55 -10.95 11.10
C CYS A 94 22.65 -9.54 10.54
N ALA A 95 22.16 -8.53 11.28
CA ALA A 95 22.12 -7.13 10.82
C ALA A 95 23.46 -6.58 10.32
N ARG A 96 24.55 -7.01 10.91
CA ARG A 96 25.90 -6.51 10.61
C ARG A 96 26.59 -7.26 9.45
N ALA A 97 26.11 -8.45 9.08
CA ALA A 97 26.70 -9.30 8.06
C ALA A 97 26.12 -9.04 6.65
N HIS A 98 25.89 -7.80 6.29
CA HIS A 98 25.27 -7.38 5.04
C HIS A 98 26.05 -7.85 3.80
N PRO A 99 25.41 -8.28 2.70
CA PRO A 99 26.05 -8.81 1.51
C PRO A 99 27.00 -7.83 0.81
N LEU A 100 26.81 -6.53 0.96
CA LEU A 100 27.70 -5.50 0.40
C LEU A 100 29.05 -5.36 1.13
N ARG A 101 29.26 -6.08 2.23
CA ARG A 101 30.56 -6.08 2.94
C ARG A 101 31.51 -7.07 2.31
N ASP A 102 32.79 -6.77 2.45
CA ASP A 102 33.88 -7.70 2.05
C ASP A 102 33.68 -9.09 2.70
N GLY A 103 33.95 -10.14 1.93
CA GLY A 103 33.64 -11.52 2.32
C GLY A 103 34.31 -11.96 3.63
N GLY A 104 35.53 -11.49 3.90
CA GLY A 104 36.24 -11.75 5.15
C GLY A 104 35.59 -11.09 6.35
N ALA A 105 35.24 -9.80 6.22
CA ALA A 105 34.54 -9.05 7.24
C ALA A 105 33.14 -9.61 7.50
N ARG A 106 32.42 -9.99 6.44
CA ARG A 106 31.07 -10.62 6.54
C ARG A 106 31.14 -11.91 7.35
N ARG A 107 32.10 -12.79 7.08
CA ARG A 107 32.28 -14.06 7.80
C ARG A 107 32.55 -13.84 9.28
N HIS A 108 33.44 -12.93 9.61
CA HIS A 108 33.76 -12.59 11.00
C HIS A 108 32.53 -12.03 11.75
N LEU A 109 31.80 -11.12 11.12
CA LEU A 109 30.59 -10.54 11.70
C LEU A 109 29.47 -11.56 11.86
N HIS A 110 29.34 -12.51 10.95
CA HIS A 110 28.39 -13.63 11.07
C HIS A 110 28.76 -14.53 12.26
N THR A 111 30.02 -14.92 12.40
CA THR A 111 30.46 -15.73 13.53
C THR A 111 30.24 -15.02 14.87
N SER A 112 30.57 -13.72 14.95
CA SER A 112 30.29 -12.92 16.14
C SER A 112 28.77 -12.83 16.45
N CYS A 113 27.96 -12.64 15.42
CA CYS A 113 26.50 -12.62 15.56
C CYS A 113 25.93 -13.91 16.14
N LEU A 114 26.45 -15.05 15.68
CA LEU A 114 26.02 -16.37 16.19
C LEU A 114 26.46 -16.59 17.66
N SER A 115 27.73 -16.26 17.99
CA SER A 115 28.27 -16.39 19.34
C SER A 115 27.55 -15.50 20.34
N ASP A 116 27.27 -14.27 19.95
CA ASP A 116 26.63 -13.25 20.80
C ASP A 116 25.10 -13.32 20.76
N ARG A 117 24.52 -14.20 19.94
CA ARG A 117 23.08 -14.35 19.70
C ARG A 117 22.39 -13.05 19.31
N THR A 118 23.06 -12.26 18.46
CA THR A 118 22.56 -10.94 18.00
C THR A 118 21.85 -11.01 16.64
N TYR A 119 21.37 -12.18 16.24
CA TYR A 119 20.55 -12.38 15.06
C TYR A 119 19.08 -11.96 15.29
N TYR A 120 18.35 -11.76 14.23
CA TYR A 120 16.94 -11.39 14.30
C TYR A 120 16.12 -12.54 14.92
N MET A 121 15.39 -12.23 16.00
CA MET A 121 14.54 -13.20 16.70
C MET A 121 13.14 -13.29 16.11
N ARG A 122 12.75 -12.28 15.31
CA ARG A 122 11.43 -12.22 14.68
C ARG A 122 11.39 -13.06 13.43
N GLY A 123 10.30 -13.85 13.24
CA GLY A 123 10.02 -14.57 12.00
C GLY A 123 9.59 -13.63 10.86
N CYS A 124 9.87 -14.05 9.63
CA CYS A 124 9.55 -13.27 8.45
C CYS A 124 8.05 -13.18 8.17
N GLU A 125 7.27 -14.18 8.58
CA GLU A 125 5.81 -14.12 8.48
C GLU A 125 5.24 -12.95 9.27
N GLU A 126 5.65 -12.79 10.53
CA GLU A 126 5.22 -11.68 11.37
C GLU A 126 5.69 -10.33 10.84
N ALA A 127 6.97 -10.22 10.43
CA ALA A 127 7.55 -9.01 9.88
C ALA A 127 6.81 -8.53 8.63
N LEU A 128 6.49 -9.44 7.71
CA LEU A 128 5.73 -9.14 6.51
C LEU A 128 4.28 -8.77 6.81
N ARG A 129 3.65 -9.42 7.79
CA ARG A 129 2.29 -9.08 8.23
C ARG A 129 2.21 -7.65 8.75
N ILE A 130 3.16 -7.23 9.59
CA ILE A 130 3.23 -5.87 10.11
C ILE A 130 3.46 -4.86 8.98
N LYS A 131 4.38 -5.15 8.06
CA LYS A 131 4.67 -4.29 6.90
C LYS A 131 3.46 -4.14 5.96
N LYS A 132 2.71 -5.24 5.73
CA LYS A 132 1.46 -5.21 4.96
C LYS A 132 0.38 -4.38 5.65
N ALA A 133 0.18 -4.56 6.96
CA ALA A 133 -0.79 -3.80 7.73
C ALA A 133 -0.47 -2.30 7.72
N PHE A 134 0.80 -1.93 7.87
CA PHE A 134 1.24 -0.53 7.81
C PHE A 134 0.98 0.08 6.43
N LYS A 135 1.35 -0.62 5.34
CA LYS A 135 1.05 -0.15 3.98
C LYS A 135 -0.45 -0.05 3.73
N GLY A 136 -1.23 -1.05 4.17
CA GLY A 136 -2.69 -1.04 4.04
C GLY A 136 -3.32 0.17 4.73
N ASN A 137 -2.86 0.52 5.94
CA ASN A 137 -3.36 1.68 6.67
C ASN A 137 -3.02 3.01 5.96
N ILE A 138 -1.85 3.12 5.35
CA ILE A 138 -1.49 4.31 4.55
C ILE A 138 -2.43 4.45 3.35
N PHE A 139 -2.65 3.37 2.58
CA PHE A 139 -3.55 3.41 1.43
C PHE A 139 -4.98 3.75 1.84
N LEU A 140 -5.48 3.15 2.93
CA LEU A 140 -6.81 3.43 3.45
C LEU A 140 -6.97 4.89 3.87
N SER A 141 -6.02 5.44 4.64
CA SER A 141 -6.06 6.84 5.07
C SER A 141 -5.99 7.81 3.91
N THR A 142 -5.16 7.51 2.91
CA THR A 142 -5.05 8.32 1.70
C THR A 142 -6.37 8.31 0.92
N GLY A 143 -6.99 7.16 0.71
CA GLY A 143 -8.30 7.03 0.05
C GLY A 143 -9.38 7.83 0.78
N ILE A 144 -9.46 7.74 2.09
CA ILE A 144 -10.43 8.52 2.90
C ILE A 144 -10.24 10.02 2.69
N ILE A 145 -8.98 10.51 2.70
CA ILE A 145 -8.70 11.94 2.51
C ILE A 145 -9.17 12.40 1.12
N PHE A 146 -8.87 11.63 0.07
CA PHE A 146 -9.32 11.96 -1.29
C PHE A 146 -10.84 11.99 -1.39
N THR A 147 -11.54 11.01 -0.85
CA THR A 147 -13.01 10.98 -0.84
C THR A 147 -13.61 12.18 -0.11
N LEU A 148 -13.04 12.60 1.02
CA LEU A 148 -13.49 13.79 1.74
C LEU A 148 -13.31 15.08 0.92
N VAL A 149 -12.18 15.22 0.21
CA VAL A 149 -11.93 16.36 -0.68
C VAL A 149 -12.94 16.38 -1.83
N GLU A 150 -13.24 15.24 -2.43
CA GLU A 150 -14.24 15.14 -3.51
C GLU A 150 -15.64 15.54 -3.03
N ILE A 151 -16.07 15.06 -1.87
CA ILE A 151 -17.35 15.45 -1.27
C ILE A 151 -17.40 16.96 -1.04
N LEU A 152 -16.33 17.55 -0.50
CA LEU A 152 -16.25 18.98 -0.29
C LEU A 152 -16.38 19.75 -1.60
N CYS A 153 -15.67 19.33 -2.66
CA CYS A 153 -15.79 19.94 -3.99
C CYS A 153 -17.21 19.86 -4.54
N ILE A 154 -17.88 18.71 -4.42
CA ILE A 154 -19.27 18.56 -4.86
C ILE A 154 -20.18 19.52 -4.12
N VAL A 155 -20.06 19.61 -2.79
CA VAL A 155 -20.86 20.54 -1.97
C VAL A 155 -20.65 21.99 -2.41
N LEU A 156 -19.39 22.41 -2.62
CA LEU A 156 -19.08 23.78 -3.07
C LEU A 156 -19.71 24.06 -4.44
N VAL A 157 -19.61 23.15 -5.39
CA VAL A 157 -20.24 23.29 -6.72
C VAL A 157 -21.75 23.41 -6.61
N LEU A 158 -22.39 22.61 -5.77
CA LEU A 158 -23.85 22.67 -5.53
C LEU A 158 -24.25 24.01 -4.89
N LEU A 159 -23.50 24.51 -3.92
CA LEU A 159 -23.77 25.80 -3.29
C LEU A 159 -23.62 26.96 -4.31
N MET A 160 -22.53 26.98 -5.06
CA MET A 160 -22.33 27.98 -6.14
C MET A 160 -23.47 27.94 -7.16
N THR A 161 -23.88 26.75 -7.58
CA THR A 161 -24.97 26.59 -8.54
C THR A 161 -26.29 27.12 -7.97
N ARG A 162 -26.59 26.90 -6.70
CA ARG A 162 -27.77 27.44 -6.02
C ARG A 162 -27.76 28.96 -5.98
N THR A 163 -26.62 29.55 -5.59
CA THR A 163 -26.46 31.01 -5.52
C THR A 163 -26.67 31.65 -6.89
N VAL A 164 -26.00 31.14 -7.92
CA VAL A 164 -26.15 31.66 -9.29
C VAL A 164 -27.59 31.54 -9.80
N ARG A 165 -28.28 30.45 -9.50
CA ARG A 165 -29.70 30.29 -9.87
C ARG A 165 -30.61 31.28 -9.15
N SER A 166 -30.36 31.53 -7.86
CA SER A 166 -31.11 32.51 -7.07
C SER A 166 -30.94 33.94 -7.64
N ASP A 167 -29.71 34.33 -7.92
CA ASP A 167 -29.44 35.68 -8.46
C ASP A 167 -30.03 35.87 -9.85
N ARG A 168 -30.02 34.85 -10.69
CA ARG A 168 -30.71 34.89 -12.00
C ARG A 168 -32.21 35.07 -11.89
N ARG A 169 -32.88 34.37 -10.96
CA ARG A 169 -34.29 34.53 -10.73
C ARG A 169 -34.65 35.95 -10.31
N LYS A 170 -33.84 36.55 -9.42
CA LYS A 170 -34.00 37.94 -8.99
C LYS A 170 -33.84 38.91 -10.16
N LEU A 171 -32.81 38.72 -10.99
CA LEU A 171 -32.54 39.54 -12.15
C LEU A 171 -33.68 39.45 -13.17
N GLN A 172 -34.21 38.25 -13.45
CA GLN A 172 -35.35 38.08 -14.36
C GLN A 172 -36.61 38.74 -13.83
N ALA A 173 -36.91 38.62 -12.54
CA ALA A 173 -38.06 39.29 -11.92
C ALA A 173 -37.95 40.82 -12.01
N ASN A 174 -36.76 41.38 -11.76
CA ASN A 174 -36.56 42.83 -11.88
C ASN A 174 -36.68 43.32 -13.31
N LEU A 175 -36.24 42.55 -14.31
CA LEU A 175 -36.40 42.93 -15.72
C LEU A 175 -37.87 42.90 -16.15
N GLN A 176 -38.63 41.87 -15.73
CA GLN A 176 -40.06 41.83 -16.02
C GLN A 176 -40.80 43.02 -15.42
N ALA A 177 -40.57 43.35 -14.15
CA ALA A 177 -41.17 44.48 -13.49
C ALA A 177 -40.84 45.82 -14.19
N HIS A 178 -39.67 45.93 -14.81
CA HIS A 178 -39.28 47.14 -15.55
C HIS A 178 -39.95 47.25 -16.94
N PHE A 179 -40.37 46.12 -17.54
CA PHE A 179 -41.08 46.11 -18.82
C PHE A 179 -42.59 46.31 -18.66
N GLU A 180 -43.16 46.10 -17.48
CA GLU A 180 -44.55 46.26 -17.16
C GLU A 180 -44.92 47.69 -16.64
N SER A 181 -43.90 48.50 -16.30
CA SER A 181 -44.03 49.89 -15.88
C SER A 181 -43.90 50.86 -17.06
#